data_f1f6a7132a1b63fe4d2ba694ae3e447a
#
_entry.id   f1f6a7132a1b63fe4d2ba694ae3e447a
#
_cell.length_a   1.000
_cell.length_b   1.000
_cell.length_c   1.000
_cell.angle_alpha   90.00
_cell.angle_beta   90.00
_cell.angle_gamma   90.00
#
_symmetry.space_group_name_H-M   'P 1'
#
loop_
_entity.id
_entity.type
_entity.pdbx_description
1 polymer ?
#
loop_
_entity_poly.entity_id
_entity_poly.type
_entity_poly.pdbx_seq_one_letter_code
_entity_poly.pdbx_strand_id
1 'polypeptide(L)'
;MSRIRLLSSRLANQIAAGEVVERPASVAKEVLENSLDAGATRVDIEVESGGSKLIRVRDNGSGIPSEDMCLALARHATSKIASLEDLERVGSLGFRGEALASIGAVSRLTLTSNAATGSDGSSATCEGRDMDVQLKPAPHPRGTTVEVRDLFFNTPARRKFLRTEKTEFSHLEEIVKRLALSRFDVAFKLRHNGKVVHNLKTAAGPAERQRRVATICGPAFMEQAIPI
;
A
#
# COMPACT_ATOMS: atom_id res chain seq x y z
N MET A 1 6.98 27.50 32.06
CA MET A 1 6.58 26.07 31.80
C MET A 1 5.44 26.06 30.84
N SER A 2 5.53 25.29 29.72
CA SER A 2 4.40 25.16 28.80
C SER A 2 3.32 24.26 29.42
N ARG A 3 2.06 24.74 29.41
CA ARG A 3 0.93 23.97 29.95
C ARG A 3 0.54 22.85 28.95
N ILE A 4 0.14 21.69 29.47
CA ILE A 4 -0.47 20.61 28.68
C ILE A 4 -1.76 21.15 28.04
N ARG A 5 -1.92 20.94 26.73
CA ARG A 5 -3.09 21.37 25.95
C ARG A 5 -3.59 20.22 25.09
N LEU A 6 -4.92 20.17 24.89
CA LEU A 6 -5.50 19.30 23.88
C LEU A 6 -5.04 19.74 22.49
N LEU A 7 -4.56 18.78 21.70
CA LEU A 7 -4.20 19.03 20.32
C LEU A 7 -5.47 19.14 19.46
N SER A 8 -5.43 19.98 18.42
CA SER A 8 -6.46 19.94 17.39
C SER A 8 -6.47 18.56 16.73
N SER A 9 -7.64 18.08 16.31
CA SER A 9 -7.79 16.80 15.58
C SER A 9 -6.83 16.70 14.40
N ARG A 10 -6.58 17.82 13.72
CA ARG A 10 -5.62 17.94 12.63
C ARG A 10 -4.18 17.62 13.06
N LEU A 11 -3.71 18.21 14.14
CA LEU A 11 -2.35 17.99 14.62
C LEU A 11 -2.19 16.58 15.19
N ALA A 12 -3.20 16.08 15.91
CA ALA A 12 -3.25 14.70 16.37
C ALA A 12 -3.18 13.72 15.17
N ASN A 13 -3.90 14.01 14.09
CA ASN A 13 -3.89 13.22 12.86
C ASN A 13 -2.51 13.18 12.17
N GLN A 14 -1.81 14.31 12.12
CA GLN A 14 -0.47 14.36 11.54
C GLN A 14 0.57 13.66 12.42
N ILE A 15 0.42 13.69 13.73
CA ILE A 15 1.31 12.96 14.67
C ILE A 15 1.07 11.46 14.52
N ALA A 16 -0.17 11.00 14.58
CA ALA A 16 -0.52 9.58 14.43
C ALA A 16 -0.15 9.03 13.03
N ALA A 17 -0.35 9.83 11.96
CA ALA A 17 0.15 9.47 10.64
C ALA A 17 1.67 9.26 10.61
N GLY A 18 2.42 9.87 11.53
CA GLY A 18 3.84 9.69 11.64
C GLY A 18 4.29 8.37 12.23
N GLU A 19 3.44 7.75 12.99
CA GLU A 19 3.70 6.42 13.56
C GLU A 19 3.46 5.31 12.51
N VAL A 20 2.60 5.56 11.53
CA VAL A 20 2.26 4.61 10.46
C VAL A 20 3.09 4.85 9.20
N VAL A 21 3.27 6.13 8.82
CA VAL A 21 3.93 6.53 7.57
C VAL A 21 5.25 7.24 7.87
N GLU A 22 6.33 6.49 7.94
CA GLU A 22 7.68 7.04 8.13
C GLU A 22 8.34 7.41 6.81
N ARG A 23 8.12 6.61 5.75
CA ARG A 23 8.77 6.70 4.44
C ARG A 23 7.91 6.07 3.34
N PRO A 24 8.30 6.24 2.04
CA PRO A 24 7.61 5.62 0.91
C PRO A 24 7.41 4.10 1.04
N ALA A 25 8.41 3.39 1.56
CA ALA A 25 8.34 1.94 1.77
C ALA A 25 7.22 1.54 2.76
N SER A 26 6.95 2.35 3.80
CA SER A 26 5.83 2.11 4.74
C SER A 26 4.49 2.21 4.02
N VAL A 27 4.31 3.22 3.16
CA VAL A 27 3.11 3.37 2.32
C VAL A 27 2.92 2.14 1.43
N ALA A 28 3.97 1.76 0.69
CA ALA A 28 3.92 0.61 -0.20
C ALA A 28 3.56 -0.68 0.56
N LYS A 29 4.15 -0.90 1.73
CA LYS A 29 3.86 -2.06 2.58
C LYS A 29 2.38 -2.14 2.92
N GLU A 30 1.81 -1.09 3.50
CA GLU A 30 0.40 -1.07 3.91
C GLU A 30 -0.55 -1.32 2.74
N VAL A 31 -0.31 -0.68 1.59
CA VAL A 31 -1.17 -0.82 0.42
C VAL A 31 -1.04 -2.22 -0.19
N LEU A 32 0.17 -2.78 -0.26
CA LEU A 32 0.40 -4.13 -0.76
C LEU A 32 -0.23 -5.20 0.14
N GLU A 33 -0.11 -5.06 1.45
CA GLU A 33 -0.76 -5.96 2.41
C GLU A 33 -2.30 -5.91 2.27
N ASN A 34 -2.88 -4.73 2.06
CA ASN A 34 -4.32 -4.62 1.77
C ASN A 34 -4.71 -5.30 0.46
N SER A 35 -3.90 -5.20 -0.59
CA SER A 35 -4.15 -5.92 -1.85
C SER A 35 -4.11 -7.44 -1.67
N LEU A 36 -3.16 -7.95 -0.88
CA LEU A 36 -3.05 -9.37 -0.56
C LEU A 36 -4.23 -9.87 0.28
N ASP A 37 -4.64 -9.09 1.29
CA ASP A 37 -5.81 -9.38 2.12
C ASP A 37 -7.12 -9.38 1.31
N ALA A 38 -7.19 -8.56 0.24
CA ALA A 38 -8.30 -8.55 -0.72
C ALA A 38 -8.29 -9.76 -1.71
N GLY A 39 -7.36 -10.69 -1.53
CA GLY A 39 -7.25 -11.89 -2.36
C GLY A 39 -6.71 -11.62 -3.77
N ALA A 40 -5.91 -10.58 -3.95
CA ALA A 40 -5.29 -10.28 -5.23
C ALA A 40 -4.37 -11.41 -5.69
N THR A 41 -4.46 -11.76 -6.96
CA THR A 41 -3.54 -12.69 -7.65
C THR A 41 -2.55 -11.97 -8.56
N ARG A 42 -2.74 -10.66 -8.73
CA ARG A 42 -1.85 -9.78 -9.49
C ARG A 42 -1.83 -8.39 -8.88
N VAL A 43 -0.60 -7.87 -8.71
CA VAL A 43 -0.35 -6.53 -8.21
C VAL A 43 0.65 -5.81 -9.13
N ASP A 44 0.22 -4.69 -9.71
CA ASP A 44 1.06 -3.80 -10.51
C ASP A 44 1.43 -2.58 -9.64
N ILE A 45 2.73 -2.32 -9.48
CA ILE A 45 3.29 -1.25 -8.65
C ILE A 45 4.05 -0.27 -9.52
N GLU A 46 3.75 1.01 -9.43
CA GLU A 46 4.46 2.08 -10.13
C GLU A 46 4.96 3.11 -9.12
N VAL A 47 6.23 3.47 -9.24
CA VAL A 47 6.92 4.37 -8.32
C VAL A 47 7.65 5.43 -9.10
N GLU A 48 7.51 6.71 -8.71
CA GLU A 48 8.31 7.81 -9.23
C GLU A 48 9.07 8.50 -8.10
N SER A 49 10.30 8.92 -8.40
CA SER A 49 11.17 9.65 -7.46
C SER A 49 11.28 8.95 -6.10
N GLY A 50 11.56 7.63 -6.10
CA GLY A 50 11.69 6.83 -4.90
C GLY A 50 10.40 6.71 -4.06
N GLY A 51 9.25 7.08 -4.63
CA GLY A 51 7.95 7.07 -3.98
C GLY A 51 7.55 8.40 -3.34
N SER A 52 8.40 9.42 -3.42
CA SER A 52 8.05 10.75 -2.92
C SER A 52 7.05 11.49 -3.81
N LYS A 53 7.11 11.26 -5.13
CA LYS A 53 6.23 11.87 -6.12
C LYS A 53 5.00 11.03 -6.42
N LEU A 54 5.19 9.72 -6.61
CA LEU A 54 4.11 8.78 -6.92
C LEU A 54 4.41 7.41 -6.33
N ILE A 55 3.41 6.84 -5.67
CA ILE A 55 3.27 5.40 -5.43
C ILE A 55 1.88 5.04 -5.93
N ARG A 56 1.78 4.18 -6.94
CA ARG A 56 0.53 3.64 -7.44
C ARG A 56 0.57 2.13 -7.33
N VAL A 57 -0.42 1.56 -6.66
CA VAL A 57 -0.60 0.11 -6.54
C VAL A 57 -1.95 -0.24 -7.11
N ARG A 58 -1.99 -1.14 -8.08
CA ARG A 58 -3.20 -1.67 -8.70
C ARG A 58 -3.25 -3.17 -8.50
N ASP A 59 -4.35 -3.65 -7.99
CA ASP A 59 -4.63 -5.05 -7.79
C ASP A 59 -5.90 -5.51 -8.54
N ASN A 60 -6.09 -6.82 -8.57
CA ASN A 60 -7.27 -7.49 -9.10
C ASN A 60 -8.04 -8.26 -8.00
N GLY A 61 -7.97 -7.81 -6.77
CA GLY A 61 -8.66 -8.40 -5.63
C GLY A 61 -10.18 -8.22 -5.63
N SER A 62 -10.79 -8.39 -4.48
CA SER A 62 -12.26 -8.28 -4.32
C SER A 62 -12.81 -6.90 -4.70
N GLY A 63 -12.00 -5.85 -4.60
CA GLY A 63 -12.44 -4.48 -4.70
C GLY A 63 -13.17 -4.00 -3.44
N ILE A 64 -13.60 -2.73 -3.47
CA ILE A 64 -14.35 -2.05 -2.41
C ILE A 64 -15.67 -1.55 -3.00
N PRO A 65 -16.83 -1.90 -2.41
CA PRO A 65 -18.11 -1.36 -2.83
C PRO A 65 -18.16 0.18 -2.73
N SER A 66 -18.97 0.82 -3.57
CA SER A 66 -19.06 2.30 -3.61
C SER A 66 -19.52 2.90 -2.29
N GLU A 67 -20.42 2.23 -1.58
CA GLU A 67 -20.92 2.60 -0.27
C GLU A 67 -19.83 2.60 0.83
N ASP A 68 -18.81 1.75 0.70
CA ASP A 68 -17.72 1.62 1.67
C ASP A 68 -16.51 2.50 1.34
N MET A 69 -16.46 3.14 0.17
CA MET A 69 -15.30 3.91 -0.28
C MET A 69 -14.94 5.07 0.65
N CYS A 70 -15.95 5.77 1.19
CA CYS A 70 -15.72 6.84 2.16
C CYS A 70 -15.23 6.29 3.50
N LEU A 71 -15.77 5.16 3.94
CA LEU A 71 -15.35 4.47 5.16
C LEU A 71 -13.92 3.94 5.05
N ALA A 72 -13.50 3.46 3.87
CA ALA A 72 -12.14 2.98 3.63
C ALA A 72 -11.08 4.07 3.86
N LEU A 73 -11.44 5.35 3.74
CA LEU A 73 -10.58 6.50 4.01
C LEU A 73 -10.82 7.11 5.41
N ALA A 74 -11.80 6.62 6.16
CA ALA A 74 -12.08 7.05 7.51
C ALA A 74 -11.13 6.35 8.52
N ARG A 75 -10.90 7.01 9.67
CA ARG A 75 -10.15 6.41 10.77
C ARG A 75 -11.01 5.41 11.53
N HIS A 76 -10.33 4.38 12.06
CA HIS A 76 -10.97 3.34 12.89
C HIS A 76 -12.05 2.56 12.12
N ALA A 77 -12.06 2.62 10.80
CA ALA A 77 -12.96 1.84 9.95
C ALA A 77 -12.17 0.66 9.35
N THR A 78 -12.56 -0.55 9.68
CA THR A 78 -11.94 -1.78 9.19
C THR A 78 -13.01 -2.86 8.97
N SER A 79 -12.84 -3.63 7.90
CA SER A 79 -13.63 -4.84 7.65
C SER A 79 -13.00 -6.09 8.24
N LYS A 80 -11.85 -5.97 8.89
CA LYS A 80 -11.00 -7.12 9.29
C LYS A 80 -11.20 -7.53 10.74
N ILE A 81 -11.75 -6.65 11.58
CA ILE A 81 -12.01 -6.87 13.02
C ILE A 81 -13.35 -6.24 13.37
N ALA A 82 -14.24 -6.99 13.95
CA ALA A 82 -15.52 -6.52 14.48
C ALA A 82 -15.65 -6.75 16.00
N SER A 83 -14.85 -7.65 16.57
CA SER A 83 -14.90 -8.05 17.96
C SER A 83 -13.51 -8.17 18.60
N LEU A 84 -13.47 -8.27 19.92
CA LEU A 84 -12.23 -8.54 20.67
C LEU A 84 -11.65 -9.91 20.32
N GLU A 85 -12.51 -10.89 20.07
CA GLU A 85 -12.13 -12.24 19.68
C GLU A 85 -11.46 -12.29 18.31
N ASP A 86 -11.89 -11.43 17.37
CA ASP A 86 -11.22 -11.28 16.08
C ASP A 86 -9.80 -10.73 16.26
N LEU A 87 -9.60 -9.84 17.24
CA LEU A 87 -8.29 -9.28 17.54
C LEU A 87 -7.30 -10.34 18.07
N GLU A 88 -7.78 -11.32 18.81
CA GLU A 88 -6.97 -12.44 19.32
C GLU A 88 -6.63 -13.48 18.23
N ARG A 89 -7.42 -13.52 17.13
CA ARG A 89 -7.27 -14.49 16.03
C ARG A 89 -6.86 -13.86 14.70
N VAL A 90 -6.23 -12.67 14.75
CA VAL A 90 -5.87 -11.91 13.53
C VAL A 90 -5.10 -12.77 12.54
N GLY A 91 -5.74 -13.09 11.42
CA GLY A 91 -5.13 -13.78 10.26
C GLY A 91 -4.78 -12.86 9.11
N SER A 92 -5.15 -11.57 9.18
CA SER A 92 -4.85 -10.56 8.15
C SER A 92 -3.51 -9.86 8.43
N LEU A 93 -2.84 -9.39 7.36
CA LEU A 93 -1.58 -8.67 7.47
C LEU A 93 -1.75 -7.26 8.09
N GLY A 94 -2.93 -6.63 7.95
CA GLY A 94 -3.29 -5.34 8.54
C GLY A 94 -4.66 -5.39 9.21
N PHE A 95 -4.85 -4.71 10.34
CA PHE A 95 -6.12 -4.76 11.11
C PHE A 95 -6.56 -3.44 11.74
N ARG A 96 -5.69 -2.42 11.78
CA ARG A 96 -5.93 -1.19 12.57
C ARG A 96 -6.94 -0.22 11.95
N GLY A 97 -7.30 -0.37 10.67
CA GLY A 97 -8.23 0.54 9.98
C GLY A 97 -7.76 2.00 9.88
N GLU A 98 -6.44 2.24 9.90
CA GLU A 98 -5.89 3.59 9.94
C GLU A 98 -4.90 3.88 8.80
N ALA A 99 -4.48 2.87 8.05
CA ALA A 99 -3.40 3.00 7.06
C ALA A 99 -3.74 4.03 5.97
N LEU A 100 -4.87 3.87 5.27
CA LEU A 100 -5.27 4.78 4.18
C LEU A 100 -5.56 6.19 4.70
N ALA A 101 -6.23 6.33 5.84
CA ALA A 101 -6.47 7.62 6.49
C ALA A 101 -5.16 8.32 6.86
N SER A 102 -4.19 7.59 7.40
CA SER A 102 -2.86 8.12 7.76
C SER A 102 -2.05 8.53 6.53
N ILE A 103 -2.12 7.75 5.44
CA ILE A 103 -1.49 8.08 4.17
C ILE A 103 -2.13 9.35 3.57
N GLY A 104 -3.46 9.43 3.51
CA GLY A 104 -4.20 10.59 3.02
C GLY A 104 -3.88 11.87 3.78
N ALA A 105 -3.69 11.80 5.11
CA ALA A 105 -3.35 12.95 5.94
C ALA A 105 -2.01 13.61 5.58
N VAL A 106 -1.08 12.89 4.92
CA VAL A 106 0.26 13.38 4.57
C VAL A 106 0.58 13.34 3.08
N SER A 107 -0.43 13.07 2.23
CA SER A 107 -0.30 12.97 0.77
C SER A 107 -1.58 13.42 0.07
N ARG A 108 -1.56 13.38 -1.27
CA ARG A 108 -2.75 13.40 -2.12
C ARG A 108 -3.08 11.98 -2.49
N LEU A 109 -4.14 11.44 -1.89
CA LEU A 109 -4.55 10.05 -2.07
C LEU A 109 -5.77 9.97 -2.97
N THR A 110 -5.71 9.08 -3.96
CA THR A 110 -6.84 8.68 -4.79
C THR A 110 -7.02 7.16 -4.65
N LEU A 111 -8.22 6.76 -4.28
CA LEU A 111 -8.66 5.37 -4.18
C LEU A 111 -9.70 5.15 -5.27
N THR A 112 -9.42 4.25 -6.23
CA THR A 112 -10.38 3.87 -7.28
C THR A 112 -10.63 2.39 -7.18
N SER A 113 -11.88 1.96 -7.08
CA SER A 113 -12.20 0.56 -6.87
C SER A 113 -13.51 0.14 -7.52
N ASN A 114 -13.60 -1.15 -7.80
CA ASN A 114 -14.82 -1.82 -8.27
C ASN A 114 -14.89 -3.22 -7.66
N ALA A 115 -15.97 -3.50 -6.92
CA ALA A 115 -16.21 -4.80 -6.28
C ALA A 115 -16.99 -5.78 -7.17
N ALA A 116 -17.67 -5.29 -8.22
CA ALA A 116 -18.52 -6.10 -9.09
C ALA A 116 -17.99 -6.18 -10.52
N THR A 117 -18.26 -7.28 -11.20
CA THR A 117 -18.04 -7.42 -12.63
C THR A 117 -19.21 -6.80 -13.39
N GLY A 118 -18.91 -5.90 -14.35
CA GLY A 118 -19.95 -5.31 -15.23
C GLY A 118 -20.64 -4.05 -14.66
N SER A 119 -20.18 -3.51 -13.53
CA SER A 119 -20.60 -2.20 -13.01
C SER A 119 -19.48 -1.18 -13.19
N ASP A 120 -19.86 0.10 -13.14
CA ASP A 120 -18.90 1.19 -13.03
C ASP A 120 -18.30 1.20 -11.62
N GLY A 121 -16.99 1.42 -11.54
CA GLY A 121 -16.31 1.61 -10.27
C GLY A 121 -16.54 3.02 -9.71
N SER A 122 -15.94 3.27 -8.56
CA SER A 122 -15.97 4.58 -7.90
C SER A 122 -14.55 5.04 -7.57
N SER A 123 -14.36 6.34 -7.55
CA SER A 123 -13.11 6.98 -7.12
C SER A 123 -13.39 7.92 -5.95
N ALA A 124 -12.64 7.74 -4.88
CA ALA A 124 -12.63 8.61 -3.72
C ALA A 124 -11.28 9.31 -3.64
N THR A 125 -11.30 10.63 -3.51
CA THR A 125 -10.09 11.44 -3.33
C THR A 125 -10.09 12.07 -1.97
N CYS A 126 -8.92 12.08 -1.33
CA CYS A 126 -8.71 12.79 -0.08
C CYS A 126 -7.35 13.48 -0.12
N GLU A 127 -7.31 14.73 0.33
CA GLU A 127 -6.10 15.54 0.26
C GLU A 127 -5.82 16.21 1.61
N GLY A 128 -4.70 15.84 2.21
CA GLY A 128 -4.05 16.58 3.28
C GLY A 128 -4.90 16.79 4.52
N ARG A 129 -5.30 18.04 4.76
CA ARG A 129 -5.67 18.51 6.11
C ARG A 129 -7.11 18.24 6.52
N ASP A 130 -8.03 18.38 5.59
CA ASP A 130 -9.45 18.44 5.94
C ASP A 130 -10.12 17.08 5.77
N MET A 131 -9.43 16.12 5.12
CA MET A 131 -9.92 14.75 4.91
C MET A 131 -11.33 14.70 4.29
N ASP A 132 -11.69 15.77 3.55
CA ASP A 132 -12.93 15.80 2.77
C ASP A 132 -12.83 14.77 1.65
N VAL A 133 -13.59 13.69 1.79
CA VAL A 133 -13.61 12.62 0.81
C VAL A 133 -14.60 13.00 -0.28
N GLN A 134 -14.09 13.19 -1.51
CA GLN A 134 -14.91 13.40 -2.69
C GLN A 134 -15.09 12.09 -3.44
N LEU A 135 -16.31 11.58 -3.46
CA LEU A 135 -16.69 10.37 -4.18
C LEU A 135 -17.27 10.74 -5.56
N LYS A 136 -16.83 10.02 -6.59
CA LYS A 136 -17.37 10.14 -7.96
C LYS A 136 -17.33 8.79 -8.67
N PRO A 137 -18.25 8.55 -9.63
CA PRO A 137 -18.16 7.40 -10.53
C PRO A 137 -16.83 7.42 -11.30
N ALA A 138 -16.21 6.27 -11.47
CA ALA A 138 -14.99 6.12 -12.25
C ALA A 138 -14.88 4.70 -12.83
N PRO A 139 -14.58 4.52 -14.12
CA PRO A 139 -14.43 3.23 -14.71
C PRO A 139 -13.21 2.51 -14.11
N HIS A 140 -13.42 1.33 -13.58
CA HIS A 140 -12.37 0.48 -13.05
C HIS A 140 -12.74 -1.00 -13.23
N PRO A 141 -11.84 -1.88 -13.66
CA PRO A 141 -12.11 -3.31 -13.61
C PRO A 141 -12.22 -3.76 -12.15
N ARG A 142 -12.72 -4.96 -11.90
CA ARG A 142 -12.73 -5.53 -10.56
C ARG A 142 -11.35 -5.46 -9.91
N GLY A 143 -11.28 -4.97 -8.67
CA GLY A 143 -10.05 -4.73 -7.92
C GLY A 143 -9.93 -3.29 -7.45
N THR A 144 -8.74 -2.90 -7.03
CA THR A 144 -8.48 -1.57 -6.43
C THR A 144 -7.21 -0.95 -7.01
N THR A 145 -7.25 0.36 -7.19
CA THR A 145 -6.06 1.18 -7.44
C THR A 145 -5.94 2.23 -6.34
N VAL A 146 -4.83 2.19 -5.62
CA VAL A 146 -4.43 3.24 -4.67
C VAL A 146 -3.31 4.06 -5.29
N GLU A 147 -3.54 5.35 -5.42
CA GLU A 147 -2.57 6.30 -5.93
C GLU A 147 -2.24 7.33 -4.86
N VAL A 148 -0.97 7.40 -4.48
CA VAL A 148 -0.44 8.33 -3.46
C VAL A 148 0.54 9.26 -4.16
N ARG A 149 0.19 10.57 -4.19
CA ARG A 149 1.02 11.61 -4.79
C ARG A 149 1.56 12.58 -3.75
N ASP A 150 2.73 13.14 -4.05
CA ASP A 150 3.36 14.22 -3.30
C ASP A 150 3.47 13.92 -1.79
N LEU A 151 4.02 12.74 -1.46
CA LEU A 151 4.17 12.30 -0.07
C LEU A 151 4.90 13.35 0.76
N PHE A 152 4.34 13.70 1.94
CA PHE A 152 4.81 14.74 2.85
C PHE A 152 4.76 16.18 2.31
N PHE A 153 3.91 16.46 1.32
CA PHE A 153 3.77 17.82 0.77
C PHE A 153 3.39 18.86 1.84
N ASN A 154 2.61 18.45 2.82
CA ASN A 154 2.11 19.28 3.93
C ASN A 154 2.90 19.13 5.24
N THR A 155 3.96 18.34 5.24
CA THR A 155 4.83 18.08 6.40
C THR A 155 6.31 18.28 6.02
N PRO A 156 6.76 19.54 5.79
CA PRO A 156 8.10 19.85 5.27
C PRO A 156 9.24 19.26 6.10
N ALA A 157 9.08 19.20 7.42
CA ALA A 157 10.06 18.60 8.31
C ALA A 157 10.28 17.13 7.97
N ARG A 158 9.21 16.34 7.80
CA ARG A 158 9.29 14.93 7.39
C ARG A 158 9.91 14.76 6.00
N ARG A 159 9.51 15.61 5.06
CA ARG A 159 10.08 15.59 3.71
C ARG A 159 11.60 15.75 3.71
N LYS A 160 12.16 16.56 4.62
CA LYS A 160 13.62 16.74 4.79
C LYS A 160 14.33 15.48 5.32
N PHE A 161 13.65 14.58 6.00
CA PHE A 161 14.22 13.32 6.49
C PHE A 161 14.25 12.21 5.44
N LEU A 162 13.56 12.37 4.31
CA LEU A 162 13.69 11.43 3.20
C LEU A 162 15.14 11.40 2.71
N ARG A 163 15.62 10.20 2.45
CA ARG A 163 16.94 9.95 1.88
C ARG A 163 16.94 10.22 0.38
N THR A 164 18.01 9.84 -0.29
CA THR A 164 18.08 9.95 -1.75
C THR A 164 17.01 9.07 -2.40
N GLU A 165 16.56 9.44 -3.60
CA GLU A 165 15.60 8.67 -4.38
C GLU A 165 15.99 7.19 -4.49
N LYS A 166 17.28 6.93 -4.77
CA LYS A 166 17.82 5.57 -4.86
C LYS A 166 17.66 4.80 -3.55
N THR A 167 17.92 5.44 -2.41
CA THR A 167 17.80 4.81 -1.09
C THR A 167 16.34 4.51 -0.75
N GLU A 168 15.43 5.47 -0.97
CA GLU A 168 14.00 5.26 -0.69
C GLU A 168 13.41 4.18 -1.60
N PHE A 169 13.79 4.17 -2.88
CA PHE A 169 13.37 3.12 -3.80
C PHE A 169 13.90 1.75 -3.38
N SER A 170 15.16 1.65 -2.94
CA SER A 170 15.75 0.37 -2.45
C SER A 170 14.96 -0.20 -1.28
N HIS A 171 14.52 0.63 -0.32
CA HIS A 171 13.67 0.18 0.77
C HIS A 171 12.30 -0.32 0.29
N LEU A 172 11.70 0.38 -0.67
CA LEU A 172 10.41 -0.03 -1.23
C LEU A 172 10.55 -1.33 -2.04
N GLU A 173 11.59 -1.44 -2.86
CA GLU A 173 11.90 -2.65 -3.62
C GLU A 173 12.08 -3.87 -2.71
N GLU A 174 12.73 -3.70 -1.56
CA GLU A 174 12.92 -4.76 -0.57
C GLU A 174 11.57 -5.27 0.00
N ILE A 175 10.61 -4.38 0.26
CA ILE A 175 9.26 -4.78 0.67
C ILE A 175 8.58 -5.63 -0.42
N VAL A 176 8.66 -5.19 -1.68
CA VAL A 176 8.09 -5.94 -2.81
C VAL A 176 8.73 -7.32 -2.93
N LYS A 177 10.06 -7.42 -2.81
CA LYS A 177 10.80 -8.69 -2.86
C LYS A 177 10.35 -9.64 -1.74
N ARG A 178 10.24 -9.15 -0.50
CA ARG A 178 9.80 -9.96 0.66
C ARG A 178 8.39 -10.50 0.47
N LEU A 179 7.46 -9.65 0.05
CA LEU A 179 6.09 -10.07 -0.23
C LEU A 179 6.03 -11.08 -1.40
N ALA A 180 6.83 -10.88 -2.44
CA ALA A 180 6.89 -11.80 -3.57
C ALA A 180 7.49 -13.17 -3.19
N LEU A 181 8.37 -13.23 -2.19
CA LEU A 181 8.90 -14.50 -1.65
C LEU A 181 7.94 -15.19 -0.69
N SER A 182 7.04 -14.45 -0.03
CA SER A 182 6.02 -15.03 0.85
C SER A 182 4.75 -15.47 0.11
N ARG A 183 4.46 -14.90 -1.09
CA ARG A 183 3.23 -15.11 -1.85
C ARG A 183 3.55 -15.52 -3.29
N PHE A 184 3.89 -16.80 -3.47
CA PHE A 184 4.19 -17.38 -4.79
C PHE A 184 2.96 -17.46 -5.70
N ASP A 185 1.77 -17.45 -5.14
CA ASP A 185 0.47 -17.45 -5.78
C ASP A 185 0.11 -16.10 -6.44
N VAL A 186 0.85 -15.03 -6.12
CA VAL A 186 0.60 -13.66 -6.61
C VAL A 186 1.68 -13.24 -7.61
N ALA A 187 1.25 -12.63 -8.71
CA ALA A 187 2.14 -11.98 -9.68
C ALA A 187 2.42 -10.53 -9.25
N PHE A 188 3.70 -10.12 -9.26
CA PHE A 188 4.11 -8.75 -8.93
C PHE A 188 4.83 -8.11 -10.11
N LYS A 189 4.45 -6.89 -10.45
CA LYS A 189 5.16 -6.07 -11.43
C LYS A 189 5.52 -4.73 -10.82
N LEU A 190 6.82 -4.45 -10.70
CA LEU A 190 7.34 -3.19 -10.17
C LEU A 190 7.96 -2.36 -11.29
N ARG A 191 7.52 -1.11 -11.39
CA ARG A 191 8.12 -0.08 -12.24
C ARG A 191 8.67 1.06 -11.40
N HIS A 192 9.82 1.58 -11.81
CA HIS A 192 10.41 2.77 -11.23
C HIS A 192 10.78 3.76 -12.34
N ASN A 193 10.24 4.98 -12.27
CA ASN A 193 10.42 6.02 -13.28
C ASN A 193 10.15 5.50 -14.71
N GLY A 194 9.04 4.79 -14.88
CA GLY A 194 8.59 4.22 -16.16
C GLY A 194 9.30 2.93 -16.59
N LYS A 195 10.42 2.55 -15.95
CA LYS A 195 11.17 1.32 -16.29
C LYS A 195 10.70 0.15 -15.44
N VAL A 196 10.55 -1.03 -16.06
CA VAL A 196 10.25 -2.28 -15.33
C VAL A 196 11.50 -2.74 -14.61
N VAL A 197 11.42 -2.85 -13.27
CA VAL A 197 12.48 -3.36 -12.40
C VAL A 197 12.26 -4.84 -12.11
N HIS A 198 11.03 -5.22 -11.77
CA HIS A 198 10.64 -6.61 -11.56
C HIS A 198 9.37 -6.95 -12.32
N ASN A 199 9.32 -8.19 -12.83
CA ASN A 199 8.15 -8.79 -13.46
C ASN A 199 8.08 -10.27 -13.04
N LEU A 200 7.52 -10.50 -11.85
CA LEU A 200 7.48 -11.79 -11.18
C LEU A 200 6.12 -12.44 -11.43
N LYS A 201 6.10 -13.47 -12.24
CA LYS A 201 4.89 -14.26 -12.52
C LYS A 201 4.53 -15.14 -11.31
N THR A 202 3.30 -15.61 -11.22
CA THR A 202 2.90 -16.65 -10.25
C THR A 202 3.81 -17.88 -10.39
N ALA A 203 4.04 -18.57 -9.29
CA ALA A 203 4.92 -19.75 -9.24
C ALA A 203 4.22 -20.88 -8.47
N ALA A 204 3.51 -21.75 -9.18
CA ALA A 204 2.75 -22.83 -8.58
C ALA A 204 3.66 -24.03 -8.23
N GLY A 205 4.58 -24.40 -9.14
CA GLY A 205 5.43 -25.55 -8.98
C GLY A 205 6.81 -25.25 -8.37
N PRO A 206 7.55 -26.28 -7.87
CA PRO A 206 8.86 -26.11 -7.28
C PRO A 206 9.88 -25.40 -8.20
N ALA A 207 9.94 -25.78 -9.48
CA ALA A 207 10.85 -25.18 -10.44
C ALA A 207 10.57 -23.69 -10.70
N GLU A 208 9.27 -23.29 -10.66
CA GLU A 208 8.88 -21.90 -10.79
C GLU A 208 9.22 -21.09 -9.54
N ARG A 209 9.03 -21.67 -8.36
CA ARG A 209 9.43 -21.07 -7.08
C ARG A 209 10.93 -20.85 -7.03
N GLN A 210 11.73 -21.86 -7.39
CA GLN A 210 13.19 -21.74 -7.48
C GLN A 210 13.60 -20.61 -8.43
N ARG A 211 12.99 -20.52 -9.62
CA ARG A 211 13.27 -19.43 -10.57
C ARG A 211 12.94 -18.06 -9.99
N ARG A 212 11.82 -17.91 -9.27
CA ARG A 212 11.49 -16.65 -8.59
C ARG A 212 12.50 -16.30 -7.50
N VAL A 213 12.89 -17.27 -6.66
CA VAL A 213 13.94 -17.08 -5.63
C VAL A 213 15.24 -16.67 -6.28
N ALA A 214 15.70 -17.37 -7.32
CA ALA A 214 16.91 -17.02 -8.06
C ALA A 214 16.86 -15.61 -8.65
N THR A 215 15.71 -15.20 -9.18
CA THR A 215 15.52 -13.85 -9.73
C THR A 215 15.62 -12.76 -8.67
N ILE A 216 15.16 -13.03 -7.45
CA ILE A 216 15.12 -12.05 -6.34
C ILE A 216 16.43 -12.04 -5.56
N CYS A 217 16.95 -13.22 -5.20
CA CYS A 217 18.11 -13.37 -4.31
C CYS A 217 19.43 -13.47 -5.06
N GLY A 218 19.40 -13.78 -6.36
CA GLY A 218 20.57 -13.91 -7.20
C GLY A 218 21.22 -15.30 -7.19
N PRO A 219 22.17 -15.57 -8.12
CA PRO A 219 22.78 -16.88 -8.29
C PRO A 219 23.61 -17.33 -7.09
N ALA A 220 24.36 -16.44 -6.46
CA ALA A 220 25.19 -16.78 -5.30
C ALA A 220 24.38 -17.32 -4.10
N PHE A 221 23.15 -16.85 -3.92
CA PHE A 221 22.23 -17.41 -2.92
C PHE A 221 21.83 -18.84 -3.29
N MET A 222 21.53 -19.08 -4.57
CA MET A 222 21.05 -20.38 -5.05
C MET A 222 22.12 -21.48 -4.97
N GLU A 223 23.40 -21.12 -5.09
CA GLU A 223 24.52 -22.07 -4.96
C GLU A 223 24.64 -22.67 -3.55
N GLN A 224 24.12 -21.95 -2.53
CA GLN A 224 24.18 -22.36 -1.13
C GLN A 224 22.80 -22.75 -0.56
N ALA A 225 21.72 -22.60 -1.34
CA ALA A 225 20.37 -22.91 -0.91
C ALA A 225 20.09 -24.40 -1.05
N ILE A 226 19.60 -25.01 0.03
CA ILE A 226 19.13 -26.41 0.03
C ILE A 226 17.61 -26.36 -0.08
N PRO A 227 16.99 -26.94 -1.13
CA PRO A 227 15.55 -27.04 -1.19
C PRO A 227 15.06 -28.05 -0.11
N ILE A 228 14.11 -27.63 0.69
CA ILE A 228 13.43 -28.45 1.71
C ILE A 228 12.07 -28.87 1.18
#